data_c20babd94c301326c877465e7ab8d30f
#
_entry.id   c20babd94c301326c877465e7ab8d30f
#
_cell.length_a   1.000
_cell.length_b   1.000
_cell.length_c   1.000
_cell.angle_alpha   90.00
_cell.angle_beta   90.00
_cell.angle_gamma   90.00
#
_symmetry.space_group_name_H-M   'P 1'
#
loop_
_entity.id
_entity.type
_entity.pdbx_description
1 polymer ?
#
loop_
_entity_poly.entity_id
_entity_poly.type
_entity_poly.pdbx_seq_one_letter_code
_entity_poly.pdbx_strand_id
1 'polypeptide(L)'
;MPRGMMQRDSRKVSEEMKPTENPRVKICCIQSVEEAWMAIEHGAAAVGLVSAMPSGPGPIPEDLIAEIAAKVPPGVSSFLLTCLQDADAIVDQQRRLRVNTIQICDRLPAGSYQQLREALPGVSLVQVIHVTGPESVDEAIAIAAEVDAILLDSGNQSLAIKELGGTGRTHDWRLSRAIREAIDVPLFLAGGLKPENVAEAIREVRPFGVDVCSGLRIEGLLDPQKLAAFFRATDETQTNTD
;
A
#
# COMPACT_ATOMS: atom_id res chain seq x y z
N MET A 1 15.46 -40.95 4.13
CA MET A 1 15.68 -39.89 5.15
C MET A 1 14.76 -38.75 4.79
N PRO A 2 13.65 -38.47 5.49
CA PRO A 2 12.79 -37.32 5.19
C PRO A 2 13.45 -36.05 5.70
N ARG A 3 13.56 -35.04 4.82
CA ARG A 3 13.99 -33.68 5.17
C ARG A 3 12.88 -33.02 6.00
N GLY A 4 13.20 -32.69 7.25
CA GLY A 4 12.31 -31.97 8.13
C GLY A 4 11.96 -30.60 7.55
N MET A 5 10.68 -30.34 7.39
CA MET A 5 10.11 -29.02 7.17
C MET A 5 10.44 -28.17 8.41
N MET A 6 11.33 -27.20 8.25
CA MET A 6 11.52 -26.16 9.25
C MET A 6 10.24 -25.31 9.29
N GLN A 7 9.35 -25.59 10.24
CA GLN A 7 8.33 -24.63 10.64
C GLN A 7 9.05 -23.38 11.15
N ARG A 8 8.89 -22.26 10.45
CA ARG A 8 9.29 -20.95 11.00
C ARG A 8 8.43 -20.71 12.24
N ASP A 9 9.08 -20.54 13.36
CA ASP A 9 8.44 -20.24 14.64
C ASP A 9 7.85 -18.82 14.57
N SER A 10 6.58 -18.73 14.23
CA SER A 10 5.82 -17.49 14.08
C SER A 10 5.76 -16.65 15.36
N ARG A 11 6.08 -17.21 16.51
CA ARG A 11 6.03 -16.52 17.82
C ARG A 11 7.20 -15.57 18.06
N LYS A 12 8.32 -15.69 17.34
CA LYS A 12 9.49 -14.80 17.50
C LYS A 12 9.44 -13.53 16.65
N VAL A 13 8.59 -13.48 15.62
CA VAL A 13 8.49 -12.31 14.75
C VAL A 13 7.61 -11.22 15.37
N SER A 14 6.61 -11.59 16.18
CA SER A 14 5.67 -10.66 16.82
C SER A 14 6.26 -9.79 17.93
N GLU A 15 7.38 -10.19 18.54
CA GLU A 15 8.06 -9.40 19.58
C GLU A 15 8.98 -8.30 19.02
N GLU A 16 9.34 -8.34 17.73
CA GLU A 16 10.35 -7.45 17.13
C GLU A 16 9.79 -6.32 16.26
N MET A 17 8.53 -6.38 15.84
CA MET A 17 7.93 -5.29 15.06
C MET A 17 7.32 -4.21 15.96
N LYS A 18 8.18 -3.46 16.67
CA LYS A 18 7.75 -2.22 17.31
C LYS A 18 7.26 -1.24 16.24
N PRO A 19 6.19 -0.44 16.54
CA PRO A 19 5.78 0.67 15.67
C PRO A 19 7.02 1.49 15.31
N THR A 20 7.29 1.68 14.04
CA THR A 20 8.41 2.52 13.62
C THR A 20 8.08 3.95 13.98
N GLU A 21 8.96 4.64 14.68
CA GLU A 21 8.81 6.07 14.99
C GLU A 21 8.70 6.91 13.72
N ASN A 22 9.20 6.37 12.58
CA ASN A 22 9.12 6.95 11.25
C ASN A 22 8.37 6.03 10.30
N PRO A 23 7.11 6.31 9.98
CA PRO A 23 6.39 5.53 8.98
C PRO A 23 7.04 5.69 7.59
N ARG A 24 7.07 4.60 6.83
CA ARG A 24 7.47 4.64 5.42
C ARG A 24 6.44 5.44 4.62
N VAL A 25 6.90 6.31 3.72
CA VAL A 25 6.00 7.08 2.86
C VAL A 25 5.95 6.45 1.48
N LYS A 26 4.74 6.12 1.03
CA LYS A 26 4.44 5.69 -0.35
C LYS A 26 3.71 6.82 -1.06
N ILE A 27 4.19 7.20 -2.23
CA ILE A 27 3.52 8.18 -3.10
C ILE A 27 2.82 7.43 -4.22
N CYS A 28 1.50 7.52 -4.23
CA CYS A 28 0.64 6.78 -5.14
C CYS A 28 0.25 7.59 -6.38
N CYS A 29 -0.28 6.89 -7.41
CA CYS A 29 -0.74 7.48 -8.66
C CYS A 29 0.36 8.22 -9.42
N ILE A 30 1.58 7.71 -9.39
CA ILE A 30 2.70 8.24 -10.18
C ILE A 30 2.39 8.10 -11.67
N GLN A 31 2.58 9.17 -12.43
CA GLN A 31 2.15 9.27 -13.83
C GLN A 31 3.31 9.42 -14.82
N SER A 32 4.53 9.63 -14.33
CA SER A 32 5.73 9.72 -15.18
C SER A 32 6.99 9.34 -14.41
N VAL A 33 8.09 9.16 -15.14
CA VAL A 33 9.43 8.93 -14.55
C VAL A 33 9.85 10.13 -13.70
N GLU A 34 9.54 11.35 -14.15
CA GLU A 34 9.87 12.59 -13.44
C GLU A 34 9.12 12.68 -12.10
N GLU A 35 7.82 12.34 -12.07
CA GLU A 35 7.05 12.28 -10.81
C GLU A 35 7.63 11.23 -9.86
N ALA A 36 8.05 10.05 -10.38
CA ALA A 36 8.67 9.02 -9.57
C ALA A 36 9.96 9.54 -8.91
N TRP A 37 10.84 10.17 -9.69
CA TRP A 37 12.08 10.73 -9.16
C TRP A 37 11.84 11.89 -8.20
N MET A 38 10.89 12.77 -8.49
CA MET A 38 10.48 13.83 -7.54
C MET A 38 10.06 13.24 -6.19
N ALA A 39 9.25 12.17 -6.19
CA ALA A 39 8.84 11.51 -4.96
C ALA A 39 10.03 10.88 -4.22
N ILE A 40 10.92 10.20 -4.94
CA ILE A 40 12.11 9.54 -4.40
C ILE A 40 13.10 10.55 -3.79
N GLU A 41 13.37 11.66 -4.46
CA GLU A 41 14.25 12.73 -3.98
C GLU A 41 13.73 13.39 -2.69
N HIS A 42 12.41 13.39 -2.46
CA HIS A 42 11.80 13.83 -1.20
C HIS A 42 11.81 12.76 -0.11
N GLY A 43 12.26 11.53 -0.38
CA GLY A 43 12.37 10.46 0.61
C GLY A 43 11.30 9.38 0.53
N ALA A 44 10.56 9.28 -0.57
CA ALA A 44 9.59 8.19 -0.74
C ALA A 44 10.26 6.81 -0.67
N ALA A 45 9.77 5.97 0.21
CA ALA A 45 10.19 4.56 0.33
C ALA A 45 9.51 3.67 -0.72
N ALA A 46 8.44 4.15 -1.33
CA ALA A 46 7.71 3.44 -2.36
C ALA A 46 6.96 4.38 -3.31
N VAL A 47 6.75 3.91 -4.54
CA VAL A 47 5.94 4.57 -5.57
C VAL A 47 4.82 3.63 -6.03
N GLY A 48 3.60 4.16 -6.19
CA GLY A 48 2.42 3.41 -6.63
C GLY A 48 2.08 3.71 -8.09
N LEU A 49 2.03 2.66 -8.90
CA LEU A 49 1.77 2.66 -10.34
C LEU A 49 0.42 1.98 -10.58
N VAL A 50 -0.55 2.73 -11.06
CA VAL A 50 -1.94 2.28 -11.15
C VAL A 50 -2.22 1.71 -12.53
N SER A 51 -2.56 0.42 -12.62
CA SER A 51 -3.07 -0.18 -13.85
C SER A 51 -4.56 0.17 -14.07
N ALA A 52 -5.19 -0.39 -15.07
CA ALA A 52 -6.62 -0.16 -15.33
C ALA A 52 -7.47 -0.43 -14.08
N MET A 53 -8.32 0.53 -13.72
CA MET A 53 -9.23 0.48 -12.56
C MET A 53 -10.65 0.85 -12.98
N PRO A 54 -11.69 0.33 -12.29
CA PRO A 54 -13.08 0.68 -12.58
C PRO A 54 -13.41 2.14 -12.26
N SER A 55 -12.66 2.75 -11.33
CA SER A 55 -12.82 4.15 -10.92
C SER A 55 -11.55 4.66 -10.23
N GLY A 56 -11.48 5.97 -9.99
CA GLY A 56 -10.40 6.62 -9.27
C GLY A 56 -9.32 7.23 -10.17
N PRO A 57 -8.44 8.05 -9.59
CA PRO A 57 -7.37 8.72 -10.31
C PRO A 57 -6.18 7.79 -10.56
N GLY A 58 -5.35 8.16 -11.54
CA GLY A 58 -4.00 7.67 -11.69
C GLY A 58 -3.76 6.46 -12.60
N PRO A 59 -4.77 5.82 -13.26
CA PRO A 59 -4.46 4.77 -14.22
C PRO A 59 -3.57 5.28 -15.34
N ILE A 60 -2.49 4.53 -15.62
CA ILE A 60 -1.55 4.78 -16.71
C ILE A 60 -1.40 3.51 -17.57
N PRO A 61 -0.95 3.62 -18.83
CA PRO A 61 -0.69 2.48 -19.69
C PRO A 61 0.35 1.52 -19.09
N GLU A 62 0.22 0.23 -19.34
CA GLU A 62 1.13 -0.80 -18.80
C GLU A 62 2.59 -0.62 -19.28
N ASP A 63 2.81 -0.16 -20.49
CA ASP A 63 4.14 0.14 -21.00
C ASP A 63 4.83 1.27 -20.21
N LEU A 64 4.07 2.30 -19.83
CA LEU A 64 4.56 3.36 -18.96
C LEU A 64 4.84 2.85 -17.52
N ILE A 65 3.98 1.95 -16.99
CA ILE A 65 4.24 1.30 -15.70
C ILE A 65 5.59 0.56 -15.74
N ALA A 66 5.82 -0.24 -16.79
CA ALA A 66 7.06 -0.99 -16.95
C ALA A 66 8.28 -0.07 -17.10
N GLU A 67 8.14 1.04 -17.83
CA GLU A 67 9.19 2.06 -17.97
C GLU A 67 9.56 2.69 -16.62
N ILE A 68 8.55 3.14 -15.85
CA ILE A 68 8.77 3.75 -14.53
C ILE A 68 9.39 2.72 -13.58
N ALA A 69 8.83 1.51 -13.51
CA ALA A 69 9.33 0.45 -12.64
C ALA A 69 10.81 0.14 -12.88
N ALA A 70 11.25 0.14 -14.15
CA ALA A 70 12.65 -0.09 -14.53
C ALA A 70 13.60 1.06 -14.13
N LYS A 71 13.07 2.25 -13.79
CA LYS A 71 13.84 3.43 -13.37
C LYS A 71 13.85 3.64 -11.85
N VAL A 72 13.02 2.91 -11.11
CA VAL A 72 13.02 2.95 -9.63
C VAL A 72 14.32 2.32 -9.12
N PRO A 73 15.13 3.04 -8.32
CA PRO A 73 16.40 2.53 -7.83
C PRO A 73 16.21 1.46 -6.75
N PRO A 74 17.22 0.59 -6.53
CA PRO A 74 17.25 -0.31 -5.38
C PRO A 74 17.05 0.46 -4.06
N GLY A 75 16.28 -0.11 -3.13
CA GLY A 75 15.96 0.52 -1.86
C GLY A 75 14.63 1.27 -1.88
N VAL A 76 14.02 1.49 -3.05
CA VAL A 76 12.66 2.01 -3.20
C VAL A 76 11.76 0.93 -3.79
N SER A 77 10.56 0.76 -3.25
CA SER A 77 9.61 -0.22 -3.75
C SER A 77 8.73 0.34 -4.86
N SER A 78 8.58 -0.43 -5.94
CA SER A 78 7.60 -0.17 -7.00
C SER A 78 6.36 -1.02 -6.78
N PHE A 79 5.22 -0.38 -6.53
CA PHE A 79 3.93 -1.04 -6.30
C PHE A 79 3.10 -1.00 -7.58
N LEU A 80 2.69 -2.17 -8.08
CA LEU A 80 1.63 -2.28 -9.08
C LEU A 80 0.27 -2.31 -8.36
N LEU A 81 -0.59 -1.36 -8.63
CA LEU A 81 -1.98 -1.42 -8.20
C LEU A 81 -2.80 -2.13 -9.27
N THR A 82 -3.44 -3.24 -8.91
CA THR A 82 -4.26 -4.04 -9.82
C THR A 82 -5.63 -4.34 -9.21
N CYS A 83 -6.67 -4.34 -10.06
CA CYS A 83 -8.02 -4.81 -9.70
C CYS A 83 -8.36 -6.15 -10.35
N LEU A 84 -7.39 -6.82 -10.97
CA LEU A 84 -7.59 -8.16 -11.49
C LEU A 84 -7.88 -9.12 -10.34
N GLN A 85 -8.81 -10.06 -10.59
CA GLN A 85 -9.24 -11.06 -9.60
C GLN A 85 -8.82 -12.49 -9.99
N ASP A 86 -8.19 -12.65 -11.14
CA ASP A 86 -7.65 -13.93 -11.61
C ASP A 86 -6.13 -13.96 -11.38
N ALA A 87 -5.65 -15.00 -10.69
CA ALA A 87 -4.25 -15.10 -10.30
C ALA A 87 -3.31 -15.24 -11.51
N ASP A 88 -3.70 -16.00 -12.55
CA ASP A 88 -2.89 -16.14 -13.76
C ASP A 88 -2.77 -14.81 -14.51
N ALA A 89 -3.86 -14.06 -14.59
CA ALA A 89 -3.84 -12.71 -15.19
C ALA A 89 -2.94 -11.76 -14.42
N ILE A 90 -2.92 -11.81 -13.08
CA ILE A 90 -2.02 -11.01 -12.22
C ILE A 90 -0.56 -11.43 -12.45
N VAL A 91 -0.29 -12.74 -12.53
CA VAL A 91 1.05 -13.28 -12.82
C VAL A 91 1.56 -12.77 -14.16
N ASP A 92 0.73 -12.84 -15.21
CA ASP A 92 1.09 -12.38 -16.54
C ASP A 92 1.30 -10.85 -16.57
N GLN A 93 0.47 -10.10 -15.88
CA GLN A 93 0.64 -8.64 -15.72
C GLN A 93 1.97 -8.34 -15.04
N GLN A 94 2.26 -8.98 -13.90
CA GLN A 94 3.52 -8.79 -13.17
C GLN A 94 4.76 -9.12 -14.00
N ARG A 95 4.74 -10.19 -14.77
CA ARG A 95 5.86 -10.60 -15.64
C ARG A 95 6.18 -9.56 -16.71
N ARG A 96 5.16 -8.85 -17.21
CA ARG A 96 5.36 -7.72 -18.16
C ARG A 96 5.88 -6.48 -17.46
N LEU A 97 5.36 -6.14 -16.27
CA LEU A 97 5.60 -4.87 -15.60
C LEU A 97 6.83 -4.87 -14.68
N ARG A 98 7.21 -6.05 -14.14
CA ARG A 98 8.42 -6.27 -13.35
C ARG A 98 8.56 -5.35 -12.12
N VAL A 99 7.46 -5.02 -11.47
CA VAL A 99 7.48 -4.33 -10.17
C VAL A 99 7.96 -5.29 -9.06
N ASN A 100 8.31 -4.79 -7.90
CA ASN A 100 8.71 -5.66 -6.78
C ASN A 100 7.59 -5.92 -5.77
N THR A 101 6.46 -5.23 -5.88
CA THR A 101 5.31 -5.38 -4.99
C THR A 101 4.01 -5.28 -5.78
N ILE A 102 3.06 -6.18 -5.51
CA ILE A 102 1.71 -6.15 -6.08
C ILE A 102 0.75 -5.69 -4.98
N GLN A 103 0.05 -4.60 -5.22
CA GLN A 103 -1.05 -4.13 -4.40
C GLN A 103 -2.37 -4.56 -5.03
N ILE A 104 -3.04 -5.49 -4.35
CA ILE A 104 -4.29 -6.10 -4.78
C ILE A 104 -5.43 -5.23 -4.24
N CYS A 105 -6.12 -4.52 -5.12
CA CYS A 105 -7.13 -3.53 -4.74
C CYS A 105 -8.55 -4.12 -4.62
N ASP A 106 -8.79 -5.30 -5.19
CA ASP A 106 -10.07 -6.02 -5.08
C ASP A 106 -9.87 -7.37 -4.37
N ARG A 107 -10.95 -8.06 -4.03
CA ARG A 107 -10.89 -9.38 -3.38
C ARG A 107 -10.49 -10.46 -4.35
N LEU A 108 -9.63 -11.35 -3.91
CA LEU A 108 -9.26 -12.54 -4.66
C LEU A 108 -10.06 -13.77 -4.23
N PRO A 109 -10.31 -14.74 -5.15
CA PRO A 109 -10.82 -16.07 -4.79
C PRO A 109 -9.87 -16.81 -3.84
N ALA A 110 -10.42 -17.77 -3.09
CA ALA A 110 -9.62 -18.62 -2.19
C ALA A 110 -8.52 -19.36 -2.97
N GLY A 111 -7.32 -19.45 -2.38
CA GLY A 111 -6.15 -20.10 -2.97
C GLY A 111 -5.34 -19.23 -3.93
N SER A 112 -5.85 -18.06 -4.34
CA SER A 112 -5.13 -17.18 -5.29
C SER A 112 -3.82 -16.65 -4.73
N TYR A 113 -3.75 -16.32 -3.43
CA TYR A 113 -2.50 -15.84 -2.80
C TYR A 113 -1.40 -16.89 -2.83
N GLN A 114 -1.73 -18.15 -2.54
CA GLN A 114 -0.77 -19.25 -2.64
C GLN A 114 -0.26 -19.40 -4.08
N GLN A 115 -1.15 -19.36 -5.08
CA GLN A 115 -0.78 -19.42 -6.48
C GLN A 115 0.16 -18.27 -6.88
N LEU A 116 -0.14 -17.05 -6.44
CA LEU A 116 0.71 -15.88 -6.69
C LEU A 116 2.11 -16.05 -6.06
N ARG A 117 2.19 -16.53 -4.82
CA ARG A 117 3.48 -16.77 -4.13
C ARG A 117 4.33 -17.83 -4.83
N GLU A 118 3.69 -18.91 -5.32
CA GLU A 118 4.38 -19.98 -6.06
C GLU A 118 4.89 -19.51 -7.43
N ALA A 119 4.09 -18.70 -8.14
CA ALA A 119 4.41 -18.22 -9.48
C ALA A 119 5.37 -17.03 -9.51
N LEU A 120 5.42 -16.24 -8.43
CA LEU A 120 6.15 -14.96 -8.33
C LEU A 120 7.05 -14.91 -7.07
N PRO A 121 8.01 -15.83 -6.91
CA PRO A 121 8.89 -15.83 -5.75
C PRO A 121 9.68 -14.52 -5.68
N GLY A 122 9.70 -13.87 -4.50
CA GLY A 122 10.41 -12.61 -4.27
C GLY A 122 9.61 -11.34 -4.59
N VAL A 123 8.38 -11.45 -5.10
CA VAL A 123 7.44 -10.34 -5.23
C VAL A 123 6.57 -10.26 -3.99
N SER A 124 6.48 -9.08 -3.37
CA SER A 124 5.64 -8.87 -2.19
C SER A 124 4.17 -8.69 -2.57
N LEU A 125 3.27 -9.24 -1.75
CA LEU A 125 1.83 -9.12 -1.91
C LEU A 125 1.25 -8.21 -0.82
N VAL A 126 0.51 -7.18 -1.23
CA VAL A 126 -0.17 -6.25 -0.33
C VAL A 126 -1.66 -6.26 -0.66
N GLN A 127 -2.51 -6.61 0.30
CA GLN A 127 -3.96 -6.55 0.12
C GLN A 127 -4.53 -5.23 0.62
N VAL A 128 -5.38 -4.60 -0.18
CA VAL A 128 -6.16 -3.44 0.24
C VAL A 128 -7.40 -3.90 0.99
N ILE A 129 -7.62 -3.35 2.18
CA ILE A 129 -8.86 -3.48 2.95
C ILE A 129 -9.56 -2.11 2.94
N HIS A 130 -10.77 -2.08 2.41
CA HIS A 130 -11.59 -0.88 2.43
C HIS A 130 -12.33 -0.80 3.75
N VAL A 131 -11.95 0.16 4.59
CA VAL A 131 -12.51 0.30 5.94
C VAL A 131 -13.91 0.95 5.86
N THR A 132 -14.94 0.12 5.92
CA THR A 132 -16.35 0.52 5.83
C THR A 132 -17.08 0.38 7.16
N GLY A 133 -16.58 -0.45 8.07
CA GLY A 133 -17.18 -0.72 9.38
C GLY A 133 -16.34 -1.69 10.21
N PRO A 134 -16.87 -2.14 11.38
CA PRO A 134 -16.18 -3.06 12.28
C PRO A 134 -15.81 -4.41 11.63
N GLU A 135 -16.57 -4.85 10.64
CA GLU A 135 -16.31 -6.08 9.87
C GLU A 135 -14.98 -6.05 9.12
N SER A 136 -14.43 -4.87 8.84
CA SER A 136 -13.12 -4.70 8.21
C SER A 136 -11.98 -5.24 9.10
N VAL A 137 -12.18 -5.32 10.42
CA VAL A 137 -11.21 -5.91 11.36
C VAL A 137 -11.10 -7.43 11.13
N ASP A 138 -12.23 -8.12 11.07
CA ASP A 138 -12.26 -9.56 10.82
C ASP A 138 -11.71 -9.89 9.43
N GLU A 139 -12.04 -9.09 8.42
CA GLU A 139 -11.50 -9.23 7.06
C GLU A 139 -9.97 -9.09 7.05
N ALA A 140 -9.43 -8.10 7.73
CA ALA A 140 -7.98 -7.87 7.82
C ALA A 140 -7.26 -9.03 8.53
N ILE A 141 -7.81 -9.54 9.64
CA ILE A 141 -7.26 -10.69 10.37
C ILE A 141 -7.22 -11.94 9.48
N ALA A 142 -8.31 -12.20 8.74
CA ALA A 142 -8.41 -13.36 7.85
C ALA A 142 -7.37 -13.33 6.72
N ILE A 143 -7.06 -12.15 6.19
CA ILE A 143 -6.14 -11.96 5.06
C ILE A 143 -4.68 -11.83 5.49
N ALA A 144 -4.40 -11.38 6.71
CA ALA A 144 -3.05 -11.08 7.16
C ALA A 144 -2.07 -12.25 7.00
N ALA A 145 -2.53 -13.50 7.17
CA ALA A 145 -1.70 -14.69 7.02
C ALA A 145 -1.29 -14.99 5.57
N GLU A 146 -2.00 -14.44 4.60
CA GLU A 146 -1.83 -14.74 3.17
C GLU A 146 -0.92 -13.72 2.46
N VAL A 147 -0.66 -12.55 3.06
CA VAL A 147 0.01 -11.41 2.43
C VAL A 147 1.22 -10.92 3.22
N ASP A 148 2.05 -10.08 2.60
CA ASP A 148 3.25 -9.51 3.26
C ASP A 148 2.95 -8.18 3.95
N ALA A 149 1.84 -7.51 3.57
CA ALA A 149 1.34 -6.32 4.23
C ALA A 149 -0.15 -6.09 3.92
N ILE A 150 -0.80 -5.27 4.73
CA ILE A 150 -2.15 -4.77 4.50
C ILE A 150 -2.09 -3.26 4.27
N LEU A 151 -2.91 -2.77 3.34
CA LEU A 151 -3.12 -1.35 3.12
C LEU A 151 -4.59 -1.01 3.39
N LEU A 152 -4.84 -0.05 4.29
CA LEU A 152 -6.19 0.42 4.60
C LEU A 152 -6.54 1.65 3.76
N ASP A 153 -7.68 1.62 3.08
CA ASP A 153 -8.18 2.74 2.29
C ASP A 153 -9.68 2.98 2.56
N SER A 154 -10.18 4.11 2.10
CA SER A 154 -11.58 4.58 2.26
C SER A 154 -12.50 4.22 1.11
N GLY A 155 -12.11 3.29 0.25
CA GLY A 155 -12.92 2.81 -0.87
C GLY A 155 -14.18 2.06 -0.43
N ASN A 156 -15.00 1.68 -1.42
CA ASN A 156 -16.17 0.83 -1.21
C ASN A 156 -16.38 -0.11 -2.40
N GLN A 157 -16.12 -1.40 -2.18
CA GLN A 157 -16.26 -2.44 -3.18
C GLN A 157 -17.71 -2.87 -3.43
N SER A 158 -18.65 -2.52 -2.56
CA SER A 158 -20.05 -2.91 -2.66
C SER A 158 -20.89 -2.02 -3.58
N LEU A 159 -20.32 -0.93 -4.08
CA LEU A 159 -20.98 -0.04 -5.02
C LEU A 159 -21.10 -0.66 -6.41
N ALA A 160 -22.12 -0.25 -7.20
CA ALA A 160 -22.33 -0.69 -8.57
C ALA A 160 -21.10 -0.40 -9.47
N ILE A 161 -20.43 0.75 -9.25
CA ILE A 161 -19.08 1.04 -9.72
C ILE A 161 -18.19 1.03 -8.49
N LYS A 162 -17.34 0.02 -8.37
CA LYS A 162 -16.46 -0.16 -7.22
C LYS A 162 -15.51 1.03 -7.05
N GLU A 163 -15.41 1.54 -5.82
CA GLU A 163 -14.38 2.49 -5.42
C GLU A 163 -13.22 1.71 -4.78
N LEU A 164 -12.14 1.51 -5.53
CA LEU A 164 -10.97 0.72 -5.09
C LEU A 164 -9.81 1.59 -4.59
N GLY A 165 -10.09 2.84 -4.21
CA GLY A 165 -9.15 3.79 -3.64
C GLY A 165 -9.23 5.18 -4.28
N GLY A 166 -8.37 6.10 -3.84
CA GLY A 166 -8.25 7.45 -4.39
C GLY A 166 -9.47 8.35 -4.16
N THR A 167 -10.35 8.02 -3.22
CA THR A 167 -11.60 8.75 -2.97
C THR A 167 -11.39 10.13 -2.35
N GLY A 168 -10.21 10.41 -1.80
CA GLY A 168 -9.91 11.65 -1.07
C GLY A 168 -10.62 11.77 0.29
N ARG A 169 -11.39 10.77 0.69
CA ARG A 169 -12.08 10.73 2.00
C ARG A 169 -11.22 10.01 3.03
N THR A 170 -11.32 10.42 4.29
CA THR A 170 -10.79 9.66 5.43
C THR A 170 -11.84 8.65 5.91
N HIS A 171 -11.39 7.57 6.53
CA HIS A 171 -12.22 6.60 7.23
C HIS A 171 -11.99 6.70 8.75
N ASP A 172 -12.67 5.87 9.56
CA ASP A 172 -12.51 5.87 11.01
C ASP A 172 -11.14 5.29 11.42
N TRP A 173 -10.21 6.14 11.84
CA TRP A 173 -8.86 5.74 12.26
C TRP A 173 -8.84 4.87 13.52
N ARG A 174 -9.91 4.88 14.34
CA ARG A 174 -10.04 3.95 15.48
C ARG A 174 -10.15 2.51 15.00
N LEU A 175 -10.87 2.28 13.89
CA LEU A 175 -10.91 0.97 13.24
C LEU A 175 -9.55 0.59 12.64
N SER A 176 -8.86 1.54 12.00
CA SER A 176 -7.51 1.33 11.48
C SER A 176 -6.51 0.96 12.58
N ARG A 177 -6.60 1.61 13.74
CA ARG A 177 -5.82 1.26 14.92
C ARG A 177 -6.14 -0.15 15.43
N ALA A 178 -7.43 -0.49 15.54
CA ALA A 178 -7.86 -1.82 15.95
C ALA A 178 -7.32 -2.90 15.00
N ILE A 179 -7.37 -2.68 13.68
CA ILE A 179 -6.78 -3.57 12.68
C ILE A 179 -5.26 -3.69 12.90
N ARG A 180 -4.55 -2.57 13.04
CA ARG A 180 -3.10 -2.57 13.24
C ARG A 180 -2.70 -3.37 14.50
N GLU A 181 -3.50 -3.30 15.57
CA GLU A 181 -3.26 -4.04 16.83
C GLU A 181 -3.61 -5.53 16.73
N ALA A 182 -4.44 -5.92 15.76
CA ALA A 182 -4.93 -7.28 15.59
C ALA A 182 -4.13 -8.13 14.59
N ILE A 183 -3.23 -7.53 13.81
CA ILE A 183 -2.46 -8.22 12.76
C ILE A 183 -0.95 -8.18 13.03
N ASP A 184 -0.23 -9.20 12.55
CA ASP A 184 1.24 -9.33 12.72
C ASP A 184 2.03 -8.88 11.47
N VAL A 185 1.36 -8.44 10.39
CA VAL A 185 2.01 -7.95 9.18
C VAL A 185 2.04 -6.42 9.14
N PRO A 186 3.00 -5.81 8.42
CA PRO A 186 3.05 -4.37 8.21
C PRO A 186 1.73 -3.80 7.71
N LEU A 187 1.34 -2.63 8.24
CA LEU A 187 0.13 -1.94 7.84
C LEU A 187 0.46 -0.58 7.23
N PHE A 188 -0.02 -0.32 6.02
CA PHE A 188 -0.03 0.99 5.39
C PHE A 188 -1.40 1.66 5.60
N LEU A 189 -1.39 2.93 5.97
CA LEU A 189 -2.59 3.75 6.09
C LEU A 189 -2.73 4.66 4.87
N ALA A 190 -3.84 4.53 4.15
CA ALA A 190 -4.24 5.40 3.06
C ALA A 190 -5.59 6.08 3.36
N GLY A 191 -6.21 6.68 2.35
CA GLY A 191 -7.52 7.31 2.46
C GLY A 191 -7.47 8.75 2.97
N GLY A 192 -7.56 9.71 2.05
CA GLY A 192 -7.71 11.14 2.35
C GLY A 192 -6.55 11.80 3.10
N LEU A 193 -5.37 11.19 3.12
CA LEU A 193 -4.19 11.78 3.75
C LEU A 193 -3.70 13.01 2.96
N LYS A 194 -3.22 13.99 3.70
CA LYS A 194 -2.69 15.26 3.20
C LYS A 194 -1.76 15.88 4.26
N PRO A 195 -0.96 16.91 3.91
CA PRO A 195 -0.02 17.53 4.87
C PRO A 195 -0.66 17.94 6.20
N GLU A 196 -1.92 18.40 6.16
CA GLU A 196 -2.61 18.95 7.33
C GLU A 196 -3.12 17.89 8.32
N ASN A 197 -3.22 16.60 7.91
CA ASN A 197 -3.79 15.56 8.77
C ASN A 197 -2.88 14.33 8.98
N VAL A 198 -1.81 14.19 8.20
CA VAL A 198 -0.96 12.98 8.25
C VAL A 198 -0.30 12.78 9.61
N ALA A 199 0.14 13.86 10.27
CA ALA A 199 0.75 13.76 11.59
C ALA A 199 -0.23 13.23 12.66
N GLU A 200 -1.50 13.63 12.61
CA GLU A 200 -2.56 13.11 13.48
C GLU A 200 -2.84 11.62 13.17
N ALA A 201 -3.00 11.29 11.89
CA ALA A 201 -3.20 9.91 11.44
C ALA A 201 -2.10 8.96 11.93
N ILE A 202 -0.84 9.38 11.84
CA ILE A 202 0.32 8.61 12.31
C ILE A 202 0.25 8.41 13.83
N ARG A 203 -0.03 9.47 14.60
CA ARG A 203 -0.12 9.37 16.07
C ARG A 203 -1.24 8.44 16.53
N GLU A 204 -2.39 8.50 15.83
CA GLU A 204 -3.56 7.69 16.21
C GLU A 204 -3.39 6.21 15.81
N VAL A 205 -2.99 5.94 14.57
CA VAL A 205 -2.95 4.56 14.04
C VAL A 205 -1.61 3.87 14.30
N ARG A 206 -0.50 4.63 14.32
CA ARG A 206 0.87 4.10 14.38
C ARG A 206 1.16 3.06 13.29
N PRO A 207 0.91 3.39 12.01
CA PRO A 207 1.09 2.46 10.93
C PRO A 207 2.58 2.21 10.63
N PHE A 208 2.91 1.13 9.94
CA PHE A 208 4.24 0.90 9.35
C PHE A 208 4.56 1.93 8.27
N GLY A 209 3.57 2.32 7.49
CA GLY A 209 3.71 3.30 6.43
C GLY A 209 2.42 4.07 6.17
N VAL A 210 2.54 5.17 5.45
CA VAL A 210 1.43 5.98 4.94
C VAL A 210 1.46 6.00 3.43
N ASP A 211 0.28 5.98 2.80
CA ASP A 211 0.10 6.02 1.36
C ASP A 211 -0.77 7.22 0.97
N VAL A 212 -0.29 8.03 0.05
CA VAL A 212 -0.96 9.28 -0.33
C VAL A 212 -0.98 9.47 -1.85
N CYS A 213 -2.13 9.92 -2.37
CA CYS A 213 -2.33 10.26 -3.78
C CYS A 213 -2.88 11.69 -3.93
N SER A 214 -4.21 11.86 -3.87
CA SER A 214 -4.91 13.11 -4.19
C SER A 214 -4.52 14.30 -3.31
N GLY A 215 -4.15 14.05 -2.05
CA GLY A 215 -3.72 15.09 -1.10
C GLY A 215 -2.49 15.88 -1.54
N LEU A 216 -1.70 15.34 -2.46
CA LEU A 216 -0.45 15.95 -2.96
C LEU A 216 -0.56 16.49 -4.39
N ARG A 217 -1.76 16.50 -4.98
CA ARG A 217 -1.93 16.88 -6.38
C ARG A 217 -2.66 18.21 -6.54
N ILE A 218 -2.30 18.93 -7.61
CA ILE A 218 -3.00 20.10 -8.11
C ILE A 218 -3.28 19.82 -9.60
N GLU A 219 -4.55 19.92 -10.01
CA GLU A 219 -4.98 19.63 -11.40
C GLU A 219 -4.48 18.26 -11.93
N GLY A 220 -4.42 17.27 -11.02
CA GLY A 220 -3.96 15.91 -11.36
C GLY A 220 -2.44 15.71 -11.34
N LEU A 221 -1.61 16.75 -11.28
CA LEU A 221 -0.16 16.67 -11.24
C LEU A 221 0.36 16.66 -9.81
N LEU A 222 1.44 15.93 -9.56
CA LEU A 222 2.14 15.91 -8.27
C LEU A 222 2.74 17.30 -7.98
N ASP A 223 2.36 17.89 -6.85
CA ASP A 223 2.82 19.22 -6.47
C ASP A 223 4.02 19.14 -5.53
N PRO A 224 5.19 19.72 -5.89
CA PRO A 224 6.41 19.62 -5.10
C PRO A 224 6.30 20.33 -3.74
N GLN A 225 5.47 21.37 -3.61
CA GLN A 225 5.33 22.08 -2.33
C GLN A 225 4.48 21.27 -1.35
N LYS A 226 3.39 20.67 -1.83
CA LYS A 226 2.57 19.73 -1.03
C LYS A 226 3.37 18.50 -0.64
N LEU A 227 4.17 17.96 -1.58
CA LEU A 227 5.05 16.83 -1.33
C LEU A 227 6.04 17.16 -0.20
N ALA A 228 6.76 18.27 -0.30
CA ALA A 228 7.68 18.72 0.74
C ALA A 228 6.98 18.99 2.09
N ALA A 229 5.77 19.55 2.06
CA ALA A 229 4.97 19.79 3.27
C ALA A 229 4.53 18.47 3.94
N PHE A 230 4.17 17.46 3.13
CA PHE A 230 3.78 16.15 3.63
C PHE A 230 4.94 15.44 4.33
N PHE A 231 6.13 15.42 3.74
CA PHE A 231 7.31 14.83 4.36
C PHE A 231 7.68 15.55 5.66
N ARG A 232 7.66 16.88 5.70
CA ARG A 232 7.87 17.62 6.96
C ARG A 232 6.86 17.24 8.03
N ALA A 233 5.56 17.10 7.67
CA ALA A 233 4.53 16.72 8.62
C ALA A 233 4.69 15.27 9.13
N THR A 234 5.25 14.36 8.32
CA THR A 234 5.59 13.01 8.79
C THR A 234 6.78 13.02 9.75
N ASP A 235 7.78 13.88 9.54
CA ASP A 235 8.96 14.00 10.39
C ASP A 235 8.64 14.65 11.76
N GLU A 236 7.70 15.58 11.81
CA GLU A 236 7.27 16.26 13.06
C GLU A 236 6.63 15.31 14.09
N THR A 237 6.22 14.11 13.67
CA THR A 237 5.71 13.10 14.61
C THR A 237 6.81 12.52 15.51
N GLN A 238 8.09 12.74 15.17
CA GLN A 238 9.27 12.23 15.89
C GLN A 238 9.65 13.08 17.12
N THR A 239 9.36 14.38 17.08
CA THR A 239 9.88 15.35 18.08
C THR A 239 9.03 15.44 19.35
N ASN A 240 7.88 14.79 19.43
CA ASN A 240 6.93 14.90 20.55
C ASN A 240 6.81 13.62 21.41
N THR A 241 7.84 12.78 21.45
CA THR A 241 7.83 11.53 22.24
C THR A 241 8.77 11.60 23.46
N ASP A 242 8.98 12.79 24.03
CA ASP A 242 9.64 13.00 25.32
C ASP A 242 8.63 13.06 26.48
#